data_c9273172d89d2f6da7827a8057001ecd
#
_entry.id   c9273172d89d2f6da7827a8057001ecd
#
_cell.length_a   1.000
_cell.length_b   1.000
_cell.length_c   1.000
_cell.angle_alpha   90.00
_cell.angle_beta   90.00
_cell.angle_gamma   90.00
#
_symmetry.space_group_name_H-M   'P 1'
#
loop_
_entity.id
_entity.type
_entity.pdbx_description
1 polymer ?
#
loop_
_entity_poly.entity_id
_entity_poly.type
_entity_poly.pdbx_seq_one_letter_code
_entity_poly.pdbx_strand_id
1 'polypeptide(L)'
;MSAPQANLEILPRSVNVLLALAVIALAGVPIFGADYTIGLITSMMIMAIFAMSLDLLQGVTGLVSLGHAAFFGFAGYALAFITPSSEAISLWWSLPLALAATALVACIIGFFVVRTHGIYFIMVTMAFAQMMYFIFFDNKVLFGVTLGGSDGAYLNFKPNAGIFDLENKRVFFYFTLVCMVGVYAFLRRLLFSPFGRALAGIRANEHRMRALGFATFAHKLAAFTLAGALAGLAGYLWAAQTGFINPELMGFHMSAHAIMMVILGGMGNFAGAAIGAFSFEYLLHLFKDLPAFGNFQTGKHWQMWMGLFIVALVILAPRGILGLVSKWLAKKDEKK
;
A
#
# COMPACT_ATOMS: atom_id res chain seq x y z
N MET A 1 -31.25 5.06 -6.37
CA MET A 1 -29.84 4.66 -6.42
C MET A 1 -29.65 3.53 -5.41
N SER A 2 -29.59 2.29 -5.88
CA SER A 2 -29.31 1.12 -5.03
C SER A 2 -27.91 1.27 -4.46
N ALA A 3 -27.78 1.25 -3.12
CA ALA A 3 -26.49 1.21 -2.45
C ALA A 3 -25.65 0.07 -3.07
N PRO A 4 -24.36 0.30 -3.39
CA PRO A 4 -23.50 -0.76 -3.87
C PRO A 4 -23.47 -1.81 -2.76
N GLN A 5 -24.10 -2.95 -3.01
CA GLN A 5 -23.92 -4.12 -2.16
C GLN A 5 -22.41 -4.34 -2.07
N ALA A 6 -21.90 -4.42 -0.84
CA ALA A 6 -20.54 -4.89 -0.59
C ALA A 6 -20.52 -6.37 -1.02
N ASN A 7 -20.37 -6.59 -2.31
CA ASN A 7 -20.10 -7.89 -2.85
C ASN A 7 -18.70 -8.24 -2.33
N LEU A 8 -18.68 -9.02 -1.26
CA LEU A 8 -17.54 -9.85 -0.92
C LEU A 8 -17.38 -10.80 -2.12
N GLU A 9 -16.75 -10.31 -3.19
CA GLU A 9 -16.64 -11.07 -4.43
C GLU A 9 -15.79 -12.30 -4.13
N ILE A 10 -16.46 -13.43 -4.06
CA ILE A 10 -15.83 -14.74 -4.17
C ILE A 10 -15.25 -14.74 -5.58
N LEU A 11 -13.95 -14.51 -5.70
CA LEU A 11 -13.27 -14.56 -6.99
C LEU A 11 -13.53 -15.89 -7.66
N PRO A 12 -13.92 -15.93 -8.94
CA PRO A 12 -14.08 -17.18 -9.68
C PRO A 12 -12.82 -18.05 -9.55
N ARG A 13 -12.98 -19.35 -9.58
CA ARG A 13 -11.83 -20.28 -9.49
C ARG A 13 -10.76 -19.98 -10.54
N SER A 14 -11.16 -19.60 -11.74
CA SER A 14 -10.28 -19.18 -12.84
C SER A 14 -9.37 -18.00 -12.46
N VAL A 15 -9.88 -16.99 -11.74
CA VAL A 15 -9.08 -15.85 -11.26
C VAL A 15 -8.10 -16.28 -10.16
N ASN A 16 -8.51 -17.15 -9.23
CA ASN A 16 -7.60 -17.65 -8.20
C ASN A 16 -6.44 -18.47 -8.80
N VAL A 17 -6.70 -19.27 -9.84
CA VAL A 17 -5.67 -20.00 -10.57
C VAL A 17 -4.71 -19.03 -11.28
N LEU A 18 -5.23 -17.98 -11.91
CA LEU A 18 -4.42 -16.97 -12.59
C LEU A 18 -3.53 -16.22 -11.59
N LEU A 19 -4.04 -15.87 -10.41
CA LEU A 19 -3.25 -15.26 -9.34
C LEU A 19 -2.14 -16.20 -8.84
N ALA A 20 -2.44 -17.49 -8.66
CA ALA A 20 -1.42 -18.45 -8.27
C ALA A 20 -0.32 -18.59 -9.34
N LEU A 21 -0.70 -18.64 -10.62
CA LEU A 21 0.26 -18.66 -11.73
C LEU A 21 1.09 -17.36 -11.78
N ALA A 22 0.50 -16.21 -11.52
CA ALA A 22 1.22 -14.93 -11.45
C ALA A 22 2.26 -14.95 -10.30
N VAL A 23 1.92 -15.47 -9.13
CA VAL A 23 2.87 -15.61 -8.01
C VAL A 23 4.01 -16.57 -8.36
N ILE A 24 3.72 -17.69 -9.03
CA ILE A 24 4.74 -18.65 -9.50
C ILE A 24 5.65 -17.98 -10.55
N ALA A 25 5.08 -17.24 -11.49
CA ALA A 25 5.85 -16.47 -12.47
C ALA A 25 6.77 -15.43 -11.82
N LEU A 26 6.26 -14.69 -10.80
CA LEU A 26 7.07 -13.77 -10.01
C LEU A 26 8.20 -14.49 -9.28
N ALA A 27 7.95 -15.67 -8.70
CA ALA A 27 8.99 -16.45 -8.05
C ALA A 27 10.11 -16.91 -9.00
N GLY A 28 9.82 -17.01 -10.29
CA GLY A 28 10.80 -17.33 -11.34
C GLY A 28 11.70 -16.15 -11.77
N VAL A 29 11.28 -14.91 -11.51
CA VAL A 29 12.00 -13.71 -11.96
C VAL A 29 13.46 -13.66 -11.50
N PRO A 30 13.82 -13.96 -10.22
CA PRO A 30 15.22 -13.87 -9.77
C PRO A 30 16.16 -14.90 -10.43
N ILE A 31 15.61 -15.93 -11.08
CA ILE A 31 16.41 -16.96 -11.76
C ILE A 31 17.00 -16.42 -13.08
N PHE A 32 16.19 -15.66 -13.84
CA PHE A 32 16.53 -15.22 -15.20
C PHE A 32 16.67 -13.69 -15.30
N GLY A 33 16.22 -12.93 -14.28
CA GLY A 33 16.15 -11.47 -14.34
C GLY A 33 17.48 -10.79 -14.06
N ALA A 34 17.73 -9.67 -14.75
CA ALA A 34 18.81 -8.76 -14.40
C ALA A 34 18.53 -8.07 -13.06
N ASP A 35 19.58 -7.62 -12.38
CA ASP A 35 19.51 -6.94 -11.06
C ASP A 35 18.55 -5.73 -11.04
N TYR A 36 18.48 -5.00 -12.16
CA TYR A 36 17.53 -3.89 -12.33
C TYR A 36 16.08 -4.37 -12.29
N THR A 37 15.77 -5.43 -13.03
CA THR A 37 14.42 -6.01 -13.10
C THR A 37 14.00 -6.57 -11.74
N ILE A 38 14.92 -7.22 -11.02
CA ILE A 38 14.65 -7.72 -9.66
C ILE A 38 14.30 -6.56 -8.74
N GLY A 39 15.07 -5.47 -8.77
CA GLY A 39 14.81 -4.28 -7.96
C GLY A 39 13.46 -3.63 -8.29
N LEU A 40 13.15 -3.48 -9.58
CA LEU A 40 11.91 -2.89 -10.05
C LEU A 40 10.67 -3.70 -9.59
N ILE A 41 10.69 -5.02 -9.78
CA ILE A 41 9.57 -5.87 -9.36
C ILE A 41 9.46 -5.92 -7.84
N THR A 42 10.57 -5.83 -7.10
CA THR A 42 10.53 -5.72 -5.63
C THR A 42 9.80 -4.45 -5.20
N SER A 43 10.09 -3.31 -5.84
CA SER A 43 9.37 -2.05 -5.58
C SER A 43 7.88 -2.18 -5.89
N MET A 44 7.52 -2.84 -7.01
CA MET A 44 6.12 -3.11 -7.34
C MET A 44 5.40 -3.97 -6.29
N MET A 45 6.09 -5.00 -5.74
CA MET A 45 5.54 -5.82 -4.65
C MET A 45 5.33 -5.03 -3.36
N ILE A 46 6.26 -4.14 -3.01
CA ILE A 46 6.13 -3.25 -1.85
C ILE A 46 4.94 -2.31 -2.02
N MET A 47 4.80 -1.70 -3.20
CA MET A 47 3.65 -0.86 -3.52
C MET A 47 2.33 -1.64 -3.53
N ALA A 48 2.36 -2.92 -3.90
CA ALA A 48 1.19 -3.79 -3.80
C ALA A 48 0.76 -4.01 -2.34
N ILE A 49 1.71 -4.20 -1.40
CA ILE A 49 1.40 -4.27 0.04
C ILE A 49 0.77 -2.95 0.49
N PHE A 50 1.34 -1.81 0.07
CA PHE A 50 0.83 -0.48 0.42
C PHE A 50 -0.58 -0.24 -0.14
N ALA A 51 -0.84 -0.59 -1.40
CA ALA A 51 -2.16 -0.49 -2.01
C ALA A 51 -3.20 -1.40 -1.33
N MET A 52 -2.84 -2.65 -1.01
CA MET A 52 -3.72 -3.57 -0.27
C MET A 52 -4.05 -3.06 1.12
N SER A 53 -3.11 -2.41 1.82
CA SER A 53 -3.35 -1.82 3.13
C SER A 53 -4.35 -0.67 3.07
N LEU A 54 -4.28 0.17 2.04
CA LEU A 54 -5.24 1.24 1.81
C LEU A 54 -6.62 0.69 1.38
N ASP A 55 -6.66 -0.37 0.57
CA ASP A 55 -7.91 -0.99 0.14
C ASP A 55 -8.70 -1.59 1.32
N LEU A 56 -8.04 -2.01 2.40
CA LEU A 56 -8.72 -2.37 3.64
C LEU A 56 -9.57 -1.20 4.19
N LEU A 57 -9.05 0.03 4.13
CA LEU A 57 -9.80 1.21 4.56
C LEU A 57 -10.81 1.66 3.50
N GLN A 58 -10.37 1.89 2.29
CA GLN A 58 -11.18 2.48 1.24
C GLN A 58 -12.17 1.46 0.66
N GLY A 59 -11.70 0.26 0.39
CA GLY A 59 -12.47 -0.79 -0.26
C GLY A 59 -13.40 -1.56 0.70
N VAL A 60 -12.97 -1.84 1.92
CA VAL A 60 -13.77 -2.65 2.88
C VAL A 60 -14.56 -1.77 3.83
N THR A 61 -13.94 -0.74 4.42
CA THR A 61 -14.63 0.11 5.42
C THR A 61 -15.30 1.35 4.82
N GLY A 62 -14.96 1.73 3.58
CA GLY A 62 -15.48 2.94 2.93
C GLY A 62 -14.83 4.24 3.43
N LEU A 63 -13.69 4.17 4.13
CA LEU A 63 -12.96 5.29 4.68
C LEU A 63 -11.83 5.69 3.71
N VAL A 64 -12.02 6.75 2.93
CA VAL A 64 -11.01 7.25 1.99
C VAL A 64 -9.99 8.10 2.74
N SER A 65 -8.74 7.63 2.85
CA SER A 65 -7.67 8.32 3.55
C SER A 65 -6.64 8.90 2.58
N LEU A 66 -6.42 10.22 2.62
CA LEU A 66 -5.33 10.91 1.93
C LEU A 66 -4.07 11.07 2.82
N GLY A 67 -4.12 10.55 4.03
CA GLY A 67 -3.00 10.56 4.96
C GLY A 67 -2.30 9.21 5.13
N HIS A 68 -2.62 8.23 4.30
CA HIS A 68 -2.12 6.86 4.50
C HIS A 68 -0.61 6.72 4.32
N ALA A 69 -0.02 7.56 3.45
CA ALA A 69 1.42 7.61 3.22
C ALA A 69 2.23 8.05 4.45
N ALA A 70 1.62 8.74 5.41
CA ALA A 70 2.29 9.10 6.66
C ALA A 70 2.79 7.86 7.41
N PHE A 71 2.02 6.77 7.42
CA PHE A 71 2.40 5.52 8.07
C PHE A 71 3.50 4.79 7.30
N PHE A 72 3.46 4.88 5.97
CA PHE A 72 4.51 4.35 5.09
C PHE A 72 5.87 5.02 5.39
N GLY A 73 5.93 6.35 5.31
CA GLY A 73 7.16 7.10 5.58
C GLY A 73 7.60 6.97 7.04
N PHE A 74 6.67 7.03 8.01
CA PHE A 74 6.99 6.89 9.43
C PHE A 74 7.70 5.57 9.75
N ALA A 75 7.25 4.44 9.20
CA ALA A 75 7.91 3.16 9.42
C ALA A 75 9.34 3.11 8.87
N GLY A 76 9.57 3.76 7.74
CA GLY A 76 10.91 3.93 7.20
C GLY A 76 11.81 4.73 8.16
N TYR A 77 11.34 5.85 8.66
CA TYR A 77 12.07 6.62 9.66
C TYR A 77 12.23 5.86 10.99
N ALA A 78 11.23 5.09 11.41
CA ALA A 78 11.36 4.23 12.58
C ALA A 78 12.49 3.22 12.42
N LEU A 79 12.68 2.65 11.23
CA LEU A 79 13.86 1.82 10.95
C LEU A 79 15.15 2.61 11.09
N ALA A 80 15.23 3.84 10.56
CA ALA A 80 16.42 4.69 10.70
C ALA A 80 16.70 5.05 12.16
N PHE A 81 15.67 5.29 12.99
CA PHE A 81 15.81 5.52 14.42
C PHE A 81 16.35 4.32 15.19
N ILE A 82 15.91 3.12 14.82
CA ILE A 82 16.23 1.89 15.53
C ILE A 82 17.63 1.39 15.11
N THR A 83 18.06 1.69 13.87
CA THR A 83 19.33 1.20 13.33
C THR A 83 20.51 2.01 13.90
N PRO A 84 21.45 1.38 14.64
CA PRO A 84 22.66 2.04 15.10
C PRO A 84 23.53 2.47 13.91
N SER A 85 24.33 3.52 14.11
CA SER A 85 25.28 3.99 13.08
C SER A 85 26.50 3.08 12.90
N SER A 86 26.71 2.11 13.80
CA SER A 86 27.90 1.24 13.86
C SER A 86 27.70 -0.18 13.37
N GLU A 87 26.45 -0.70 13.43
CA GLU A 87 26.19 -2.12 13.17
C GLU A 87 24.82 -2.34 12.49
N ALA A 88 24.71 -3.43 11.72
CA ALA A 88 23.45 -3.88 11.15
C ALA A 88 22.51 -4.42 12.25
N ILE A 89 21.31 -3.90 12.32
CA ILE A 89 20.31 -4.39 13.27
C ILE A 89 19.65 -5.68 12.80
N SER A 90 19.30 -6.55 13.74
CA SER A 90 18.54 -7.76 13.44
C SER A 90 17.13 -7.43 12.94
N LEU A 91 16.76 -8.00 11.78
CA LEU A 91 15.40 -7.90 11.20
C LEU A 91 14.32 -8.36 12.18
N TRP A 92 14.61 -9.41 12.95
CA TRP A 92 13.65 -10.02 13.88
C TRP A 92 13.19 -9.09 15.01
N TRP A 93 14.01 -8.09 15.36
CA TRP A 93 13.67 -7.08 16.35
C TRP A 93 13.23 -5.77 15.71
N SER A 94 13.89 -5.32 14.64
CA SER A 94 13.59 -4.03 14.02
C SER A 94 12.23 -4.01 13.33
N LEU A 95 11.86 -5.09 12.64
CA LEU A 95 10.58 -5.17 11.94
C LEU A 95 9.38 -5.12 12.90
N PRO A 96 9.27 -5.99 13.94
CA PRO A 96 8.14 -5.92 14.89
C PRO A 96 8.09 -4.59 15.63
N LEU A 97 9.25 -4.01 15.99
CA LEU A 97 9.31 -2.75 16.71
C LEU A 97 8.85 -1.58 15.83
N ALA A 98 9.29 -1.50 14.58
CA ALA A 98 8.85 -0.50 13.61
C ALA A 98 7.34 -0.61 13.33
N LEU A 99 6.82 -1.84 13.19
CA LEU A 99 5.40 -2.10 12.99
C LEU A 99 4.57 -1.70 14.24
N ALA A 100 5.05 -2.04 15.44
CA ALA A 100 4.37 -1.67 16.68
C ALA A 100 4.36 -0.16 16.87
N ALA A 101 5.47 0.54 16.60
CA ALA A 101 5.53 2.00 16.64
C ALA A 101 4.55 2.63 15.63
N THR A 102 4.53 2.12 14.40
CA THR A 102 3.61 2.61 13.37
C THR A 102 2.15 2.33 13.71
N ALA A 103 1.84 1.14 14.24
CA ALA A 103 0.51 0.79 14.72
C ALA A 103 0.06 1.72 15.86
N LEU A 104 0.97 2.05 16.79
CA LEU A 104 0.68 2.97 17.88
C LEU A 104 0.34 4.37 17.35
N VAL A 105 1.15 4.91 16.44
CA VAL A 105 0.88 6.21 15.79
C VAL A 105 -0.43 6.16 15.02
N ALA A 106 -0.69 5.09 14.27
CA ALA A 106 -1.95 4.90 13.57
C ALA A 106 -3.15 4.80 14.53
N CYS A 107 -2.99 4.17 15.69
CA CYS A 107 -4.04 4.12 16.73
C CYS A 107 -4.32 5.51 17.29
N ILE A 108 -3.28 6.29 17.61
CA ILE A 108 -3.42 7.66 18.14
C ILE A 108 -4.13 8.55 17.14
N ILE A 109 -3.65 8.60 15.90
CA ILE A 109 -4.26 9.40 14.82
C ILE A 109 -5.68 8.91 14.55
N GLY A 110 -5.87 7.59 14.44
CA GLY A 110 -7.15 6.96 14.20
C GLY A 110 -8.20 7.28 15.26
N PHE A 111 -7.80 7.41 16.52
CA PHE A 111 -8.71 7.78 17.61
C PHE A 111 -9.41 9.13 17.36
N PHE A 112 -8.71 10.09 16.77
CA PHE A 112 -9.29 11.40 16.40
C PHE A 112 -10.04 11.33 15.07
N VAL A 113 -9.42 10.74 14.06
CA VAL A 113 -9.86 10.75 12.66
C VAL A 113 -11.14 9.94 12.45
N VAL A 114 -11.26 8.75 13.08
CA VAL A 114 -12.39 7.83 12.89
C VAL A 114 -13.71 8.38 13.43
N ARG A 115 -13.68 9.44 14.23
CA ARG A 115 -14.86 10.16 14.69
C ARG A 115 -15.49 11.04 13.61
N THR A 116 -14.73 11.37 12.58
CA THR A 116 -15.18 12.21 11.47
C THR A 116 -15.74 11.34 10.34
N HIS A 117 -16.57 11.91 9.46
CA HIS A 117 -17.26 11.20 8.38
C HIS A 117 -17.12 11.94 7.06
N GLY A 118 -17.16 11.19 5.96
CA GLY A 118 -17.19 11.73 4.60
C GLY A 118 -15.97 12.60 4.29
N ILE A 119 -16.19 13.81 3.79
CA ILE A 119 -15.12 14.71 3.37
C ILE A 119 -14.25 15.18 4.54
N TYR A 120 -14.83 15.32 5.75
CA TYR A 120 -14.07 15.69 6.95
C TYR A 120 -13.02 14.64 7.32
N PHE A 121 -13.33 13.36 7.12
CA PHE A 121 -12.37 12.28 7.34
C PHE A 121 -11.16 12.44 6.41
N ILE A 122 -11.39 12.72 5.12
CA ILE A 122 -10.34 12.94 4.13
C ILE A 122 -9.45 14.12 4.52
N MET A 123 -10.07 15.25 4.89
CA MET A 123 -9.34 16.48 5.27
C MET A 123 -8.49 16.29 6.54
N VAL A 124 -9.06 15.63 7.56
CA VAL A 124 -8.36 15.42 8.83
C VAL A 124 -7.21 14.42 8.66
N THR A 125 -7.38 13.34 7.87
CA THR A 125 -6.27 12.41 7.57
C THR A 125 -5.13 13.12 6.85
N MET A 126 -5.45 14.00 5.89
CA MET A 126 -4.46 14.79 5.18
C MET A 126 -3.74 15.78 6.11
N ALA A 127 -4.46 16.44 7.03
CA ALA A 127 -3.86 17.37 7.98
C ALA A 127 -2.87 16.65 8.91
N PHE A 128 -3.21 15.47 9.45
CA PHE A 128 -2.28 14.69 10.26
C PHE A 128 -1.06 14.21 9.47
N ALA A 129 -1.24 13.83 8.19
CA ALA A 129 -0.11 13.46 7.34
C ALA A 129 0.83 14.63 7.10
N GLN A 130 0.30 15.83 6.84
CA GLN A 130 1.11 17.03 6.69
C GLN A 130 1.82 17.41 7.99
N MET A 131 1.15 17.25 9.14
CA MET A 131 1.81 17.47 10.44
C MET A 131 3.01 16.52 10.62
N MET A 132 2.84 15.22 10.31
CA MET A 132 3.94 14.27 10.34
C MET A 132 5.03 14.63 9.35
N TYR A 133 4.67 14.98 8.10
CA TYR A 133 5.61 15.41 7.09
C TYR A 133 6.50 16.56 7.59
N PHE A 134 5.92 17.65 8.14
CA PHE A 134 6.68 18.78 8.63
C PHE A 134 7.54 18.47 9.85
N ILE A 135 7.11 17.58 10.73
CA ILE A 135 7.95 17.12 11.87
C ILE A 135 9.29 16.54 11.35
N PHE A 136 9.26 15.77 10.29
CA PHE A 136 10.45 15.14 9.72
C PHE A 136 11.19 16.06 8.73
N PHE A 137 10.48 16.96 8.05
CA PHE A 137 11.04 17.88 7.09
C PHE A 137 11.86 19.03 7.75
N ASP A 138 11.33 19.61 8.83
CA ASP A 138 11.96 20.76 9.48
C ASP A 138 13.07 20.37 10.45
N ASN A 139 13.06 19.13 10.96
CA ASN A 139 14.01 18.68 11.97
C ASN A 139 15.14 17.84 11.37
N LYS A 140 16.37 18.39 11.39
CA LYS A 140 17.57 17.62 10.98
C LYS A 140 17.97 16.58 12.01
N VAL A 141 17.72 16.85 13.29
CA VAL A 141 18.01 15.94 14.42
C VAL A 141 16.77 15.87 15.31
N LEU A 142 16.28 14.68 15.56
CA LEU A 142 15.17 14.44 16.47
C LEU A 142 15.59 13.38 17.49
N PHE A 143 15.45 13.67 18.78
CA PHE A 143 15.88 12.79 19.88
C PHE A 143 17.32 12.28 19.76
N GLY A 144 18.24 13.09 19.23
CA GLY A 144 19.66 12.73 19.06
C GLY A 144 19.98 11.88 17.82
N VAL A 145 18.98 11.55 17.00
CA VAL A 145 19.17 10.82 15.74
C VAL A 145 19.10 11.79 14.56
N THR A 146 20.03 11.68 13.63
CA THR A 146 20.09 12.51 12.42
C THR A 146 19.06 12.00 11.40
N LEU A 147 18.04 12.81 11.15
CA LEU A 147 16.97 12.53 10.19
C LEU A 147 17.21 13.16 8.81
N GLY A 148 18.22 14.03 8.73
CA GLY A 148 18.55 14.75 7.52
C GLY A 148 17.58 15.90 7.15
N GLY A 149 16.44 16.05 7.81
CA GLY A 149 15.43 17.06 7.48
C GLY A 149 14.92 16.89 6.03
N SER A 150 14.91 17.99 5.27
CA SER A 150 14.52 17.98 3.84
C SER A 150 15.33 17.03 2.96
N ASP A 151 16.58 16.77 3.32
CA ASP A 151 17.51 15.95 2.53
C ASP A 151 17.28 14.45 2.76
N GLY A 152 16.51 14.09 3.80
CA GLY A 152 16.22 12.71 4.17
C GLY A 152 17.35 12.01 4.92
N ALA A 153 17.12 10.77 5.30
CA ALA A 153 18.05 9.93 6.07
C ALA A 153 18.54 8.73 5.24
N TYR A 154 19.85 8.48 5.32
CA TYR A 154 20.45 7.27 4.78
C TYR A 154 20.55 6.21 5.86
N LEU A 155 20.25 4.97 5.50
CA LEU A 155 20.53 3.81 6.33
C LEU A 155 21.95 3.34 6.07
N ASN A 156 22.81 3.45 7.07
CA ASN A 156 24.20 3.01 6.94
C ASN A 156 24.30 1.50 6.72
N PHE A 157 23.39 0.73 7.34
CA PHE A 157 23.34 -0.71 7.23
C PHE A 157 21.93 -1.18 6.97
N LYS A 158 21.77 -2.17 6.10
CA LYS A 158 20.50 -2.87 5.91
C LYS A 158 20.24 -3.82 7.09
N PRO A 159 18.96 -4.05 7.44
CA PRO A 159 18.62 -5.02 8.48
C PRO A 159 19.18 -6.41 8.15
N ASN A 160 19.78 -7.08 9.12
CA ASN A 160 20.32 -8.43 8.97
C ASN A 160 19.35 -9.47 9.52
N ALA A 161 19.05 -10.51 8.75
CA ALA A 161 18.21 -11.62 9.20
C ALA A 161 18.99 -12.76 9.85
N GLY A 162 20.31 -12.62 10.02
CA GLY A 162 21.21 -13.61 10.61
C GLY A 162 21.45 -14.83 9.71
N ILE A 163 20.41 -15.53 9.31
CA ILE A 163 20.46 -16.72 8.43
C ILE A 163 20.41 -16.32 6.95
N PHE A 164 19.76 -15.22 6.64
CA PHE A 164 19.53 -14.73 5.27
C PHE A 164 20.21 -13.38 5.09
N ASP A 165 21.08 -13.30 4.11
CA ASP A 165 21.72 -12.04 3.71
C ASP A 165 20.72 -11.19 2.90
N LEU A 166 20.11 -10.19 3.55
CA LEU A 166 19.18 -9.26 2.92
C LEU A 166 19.88 -8.19 2.06
N GLU A 167 21.21 -8.11 2.08
CA GLU A 167 21.96 -7.31 1.12
C GLU A 167 21.86 -7.90 -0.29
N ASN A 168 21.74 -9.25 -0.36
CA ASN A 168 21.53 -9.93 -1.61
C ASN A 168 20.11 -9.62 -2.15
N LYS A 169 20.05 -8.95 -3.31
CA LYS A 169 18.80 -8.53 -3.97
C LYS A 169 17.83 -9.69 -4.20
N ARG A 170 18.33 -10.90 -4.49
CA ARG A 170 17.50 -12.08 -4.72
C ARG A 170 16.85 -12.58 -3.44
N VAL A 171 17.59 -12.61 -2.34
CA VAL A 171 17.05 -13.01 -1.03
C VAL A 171 16.00 -12.01 -0.56
N PHE A 172 16.28 -10.71 -0.70
CA PHE A 172 15.34 -9.64 -0.37
C PHE A 172 14.06 -9.71 -1.22
N PHE A 173 14.18 -10.04 -2.50
CA PHE A 173 13.05 -10.26 -3.39
C PHE A 173 12.12 -11.37 -2.87
N TYR A 174 12.67 -12.55 -2.54
CA TYR A 174 11.86 -13.65 -2.00
C TYR A 174 11.23 -13.31 -0.66
N PHE A 175 11.95 -12.60 0.20
CA PHE A 175 11.40 -12.11 1.46
C PHE A 175 10.20 -11.18 1.23
N THR A 176 10.33 -10.21 0.33
CA THR A 176 9.24 -9.29 -0.03
C THR A 176 8.05 -10.03 -0.67
N LEU A 177 8.33 -11.02 -1.52
CA LEU A 177 7.28 -11.87 -2.11
C LEU A 177 6.49 -12.62 -1.03
N VAL A 178 7.19 -13.21 -0.06
CA VAL A 178 6.54 -13.90 1.08
C VAL A 178 5.70 -12.92 1.89
N CYS A 179 6.20 -11.72 2.17
CA CYS A 179 5.46 -10.67 2.85
C CYS A 179 4.19 -10.28 2.07
N MET A 180 4.31 -10.05 0.76
CA MET A 180 3.17 -9.66 -0.10
C MET A 180 2.09 -10.75 -0.11
N VAL A 181 2.46 -12.00 -0.31
CA VAL A 181 1.53 -13.15 -0.30
C VAL A 181 0.93 -13.33 1.09
N GLY A 182 1.74 -13.18 2.15
CA GLY A 182 1.30 -13.24 3.55
C GLY A 182 0.27 -12.16 3.87
N VAL A 183 0.51 -10.92 3.46
CA VAL A 183 -0.44 -9.80 3.65
C VAL A 183 -1.73 -10.06 2.88
N TYR A 184 -1.66 -10.52 1.63
CA TYR A 184 -2.84 -10.89 0.86
C TYR A 184 -3.66 -11.98 1.53
N ALA A 185 -3.00 -13.07 1.95
CA ALA A 185 -3.67 -14.18 2.64
C ALA A 185 -4.29 -13.76 3.97
N PHE A 186 -3.57 -12.93 4.74
CA PHE A 186 -4.06 -12.37 6.00
C PHE A 186 -5.29 -11.49 5.79
N LEU A 187 -5.23 -10.54 4.87
CA LEU A 187 -6.34 -9.64 4.56
C LEU A 187 -7.56 -10.39 4.00
N ARG A 188 -7.33 -11.38 3.15
CA ARG A 188 -8.39 -12.24 2.65
C ARG A 188 -9.06 -13.01 3.80
N ARG A 189 -8.29 -13.59 4.71
CA ARG A 189 -8.83 -14.30 5.88
C ARG A 189 -9.58 -13.33 6.80
N LEU A 190 -9.05 -12.12 6.99
CA LEU A 190 -9.69 -11.06 7.77
C LEU A 190 -11.06 -10.70 7.20
N LEU A 191 -11.16 -10.56 5.87
CA LEU A 191 -12.41 -10.21 5.18
C LEU A 191 -13.53 -11.20 5.44
N PHE A 192 -13.23 -12.50 5.47
CA PHE A 192 -14.21 -13.57 5.74
C PHE A 192 -14.45 -13.81 7.24
N SER A 193 -13.70 -13.16 8.13
CA SER A 193 -13.88 -13.25 9.57
C SER A 193 -15.13 -12.48 10.05
N PRO A 194 -15.60 -12.69 11.30
CA PRO A 194 -16.66 -11.87 11.89
C PRO A 194 -16.32 -10.37 11.89
N PHE A 195 -15.06 -10.02 12.06
CA PHE A 195 -14.57 -8.64 12.03
C PHE A 195 -14.74 -8.01 10.63
N GLY A 196 -14.31 -8.69 9.57
CA GLY A 196 -14.46 -8.18 8.19
C GLY A 196 -15.93 -8.03 7.77
N ARG A 197 -16.78 -8.98 8.17
CA ARG A 197 -18.23 -8.89 7.93
C ARG A 197 -18.87 -7.73 8.68
N ALA A 198 -18.41 -7.45 9.91
CA ALA A 198 -18.87 -6.28 10.67
C ALA A 198 -18.45 -4.96 9.98
N LEU A 199 -17.23 -4.87 9.45
CA LEU A 199 -16.76 -3.70 8.70
C LEU A 199 -17.59 -3.48 7.42
N ALA A 200 -17.88 -4.54 6.66
CA ALA A 200 -18.75 -4.46 5.48
C ALA A 200 -20.18 -4.00 5.84
N GLY A 201 -20.70 -4.46 6.96
CA GLY A 201 -21.99 -4.01 7.51
C GLY A 201 -21.97 -2.53 7.90
N ILE A 202 -20.91 -2.06 8.56
CA ILE A 202 -20.69 -0.66 8.95
C ILE A 202 -20.62 0.23 7.71
N ARG A 203 -19.91 -0.19 6.67
CA ARG A 203 -19.85 0.52 5.39
C ARG A 203 -21.23 0.65 4.74
N ALA A 204 -22.04 -0.40 4.80
CA ALA A 204 -23.37 -0.41 4.19
C ALA A 204 -24.33 0.53 4.95
N ASN A 205 -24.38 0.44 6.28
CA ASN A 205 -25.19 1.33 7.12
C ASN A 205 -24.71 1.31 8.58
N GLU A 206 -23.97 2.34 8.96
CA GLU A 206 -23.39 2.47 10.29
C GLU A 206 -24.47 2.59 11.40
N HIS A 207 -25.55 3.32 11.14
CA HIS A 207 -26.63 3.49 12.11
C HIS A 207 -27.33 2.16 12.44
N ARG A 208 -27.57 1.34 11.41
CA ARG A 208 -28.13 0.00 11.59
C ARG A 208 -27.22 -0.89 12.42
N MET A 209 -25.93 -0.85 12.16
CA MET A 209 -24.95 -1.66 12.89
C MET A 209 -24.87 -1.24 14.36
N ARG A 210 -24.96 0.07 14.66
CA ARG A 210 -25.05 0.56 16.06
C ARG A 210 -26.34 0.10 16.74
N ALA A 211 -27.46 0.15 16.06
CA ALA A 211 -28.72 -0.33 16.60
C ALA A 211 -28.71 -1.83 16.92
N LEU A 212 -27.91 -2.61 16.17
CA LEU A 212 -27.67 -4.03 16.43
C LEU A 212 -26.64 -4.29 17.55
N GLY A 213 -26.11 -3.24 18.19
CA GLY A 213 -25.17 -3.36 19.33
C GLY A 213 -23.69 -3.45 18.94
N PHE A 214 -23.32 -3.27 17.67
CA PHE A 214 -21.91 -3.29 17.26
C PHE A 214 -21.20 -2.00 17.67
N ALA A 215 -20.01 -2.13 18.29
CA ALA A 215 -19.14 -1.01 18.63
C ALA A 215 -18.43 -0.49 17.36
N THR A 216 -19.14 0.30 16.52
CA THR A 216 -18.67 0.72 15.20
C THR A 216 -17.38 1.52 15.26
N PHE A 217 -17.21 2.37 16.28
CA PHE A 217 -15.97 3.13 16.52
C PHE A 217 -14.77 2.20 16.70
N ALA A 218 -14.88 1.20 17.60
CA ALA A 218 -13.77 0.27 17.87
C ALA A 218 -13.40 -0.54 16.63
N HIS A 219 -14.38 -0.99 15.84
CA HIS A 219 -14.13 -1.71 14.59
C HIS A 219 -13.42 -0.85 13.55
N LYS A 220 -13.85 0.39 13.37
CA LYS A 220 -13.19 1.32 12.43
C LYS A 220 -11.79 1.71 12.90
N LEU A 221 -11.60 1.94 14.21
CA LEU A 221 -10.29 2.23 14.79
C LEU A 221 -9.33 1.05 14.61
N ALA A 222 -9.78 -0.17 14.90
CA ALA A 222 -8.96 -1.37 14.70
C ALA A 222 -8.60 -1.56 13.23
N ALA A 223 -9.52 -1.34 12.29
CA ALA A 223 -9.25 -1.39 10.86
C ALA A 223 -8.24 -0.32 10.42
N PHE A 224 -8.35 0.90 10.95
CA PHE A 224 -7.43 2.01 10.67
C PHE A 224 -6.02 1.71 11.18
N THR A 225 -5.91 1.23 12.43
CA THR A 225 -4.63 0.84 13.04
C THR A 225 -3.96 -0.31 12.27
N LEU A 226 -4.75 -1.32 11.90
CA LEU A 226 -4.25 -2.46 11.14
C LEU A 226 -3.76 -2.05 9.75
N ALA A 227 -4.55 -1.21 9.05
CA ALA A 227 -4.14 -0.69 7.74
C ALA A 227 -2.88 0.18 7.85
N GLY A 228 -2.77 1.03 8.88
CA GLY A 228 -1.57 1.80 9.16
C GLY A 228 -0.34 0.92 9.43
N ALA A 229 -0.49 -0.17 10.20
CA ALA A 229 0.58 -1.12 10.45
C ALA A 229 1.05 -1.82 9.16
N LEU A 230 0.11 -2.22 8.28
CA LEU A 230 0.44 -2.83 6.99
C LEU A 230 1.09 -1.83 6.02
N ALA A 231 0.66 -0.57 6.03
CA ALA A 231 1.36 0.51 5.32
C ALA A 231 2.78 0.69 5.86
N GLY A 232 2.95 0.58 7.17
CA GLY A 232 4.25 0.59 7.84
C GLY A 232 5.14 -0.58 7.40
N LEU A 233 4.58 -1.77 7.22
CA LEU A 233 5.34 -2.90 6.65
C LEU A 233 5.89 -2.56 5.26
N ALA A 234 5.06 -1.97 4.39
CA ALA A 234 5.51 -1.54 3.08
C ALA A 234 6.61 -0.46 3.16
N GLY A 235 6.45 0.52 4.05
CA GLY A 235 7.45 1.58 4.27
C GLY A 235 8.77 1.06 4.84
N TYR A 236 8.73 0.11 5.77
CA TYR A 236 9.92 -0.57 6.28
C TYR A 236 10.67 -1.31 5.17
N LEU A 237 9.94 -2.09 4.35
CA LEU A 237 10.53 -2.81 3.22
C LEU A 237 11.11 -1.86 2.17
N TRP A 238 10.44 -0.74 1.91
CA TRP A 238 10.95 0.29 1.01
C TRP A 238 12.27 0.88 1.50
N ALA A 239 12.33 1.24 2.77
CA ALA A 239 13.54 1.77 3.40
C ALA A 239 14.68 0.75 3.39
N ALA A 240 14.40 -0.51 3.69
CA ALA A 240 15.37 -1.60 3.63
C ALA A 240 15.87 -1.88 2.19
N GLN A 241 15.00 -1.71 1.18
CA GLN A 241 15.38 -1.87 -0.22
C GLN A 241 16.29 -0.75 -0.72
N THR A 242 15.85 0.51 -0.50
CA THR A 242 16.51 1.70 -1.06
C THR A 242 17.72 2.16 -0.25
N GLY A 243 17.75 1.86 1.05
CA GLY A 243 18.73 2.39 1.98
C GLY A 243 18.58 3.90 2.22
N PHE A 244 17.46 4.49 1.78
CA PHE A 244 17.21 5.93 1.85
C PHE A 244 15.74 6.21 2.14
N ILE A 245 15.50 7.24 2.96
CA ILE A 245 14.16 7.69 3.33
C ILE A 245 14.14 9.20 3.29
N ASN A 246 13.11 9.76 2.67
CA ASN A 246 12.87 11.21 2.67
C ASN A 246 11.46 11.54 3.18
N PRO A 247 11.20 12.76 3.68
CA PRO A 247 9.89 13.15 4.16
C PRO A 247 8.80 13.10 3.07
N GLU A 248 9.17 13.25 1.78
CA GLU A 248 8.22 13.21 0.66
C GLU A 248 7.41 11.91 0.59
N LEU A 249 7.98 10.81 1.12
CA LEU A 249 7.27 9.52 1.25
C LEU A 249 6.05 9.58 2.18
N MET A 250 5.96 10.62 3.05
CA MET A 250 4.78 10.89 3.89
C MET A 250 3.79 11.83 3.21
N GLY A 251 4.17 12.42 2.08
CA GLY A 251 3.45 13.48 1.41
C GLY A 251 2.13 13.04 0.76
N PHE A 252 1.32 14.05 0.42
CA PHE A 252 0.06 13.88 -0.30
C PHE A 252 0.21 13.07 -1.60
N HIS A 253 1.28 13.31 -2.38
CA HIS A 253 1.50 12.64 -3.65
C HIS A 253 1.57 11.12 -3.49
N MET A 254 2.26 10.63 -2.46
CA MET A 254 2.37 9.19 -2.19
C MET A 254 1.02 8.57 -1.79
N SER A 255 0.22 9.27 -0.99
CA SER A 255 -1.16 8.86 -0.68
C SER A 255 -2.05 8.84 -1.92
N ALA A 256 -1.92 9.84 -2.80
CA ALA A 256 -2.65 9.89 -4.06
C ALA A 256 -2.26 8.74 -5.01
N HIS A 257 -0.97 8.39 -5.09
CA HIS A 257 -0.51 7.21 -5.85
C HIS A 257 -1.16 5.93 -5.33
N ALA A 258 -1.22 5.73 -4.00
CA ALA A 258 -1.89 4.55 -3.43
C ALA A 258 -3.38 4.48 -3.80
N ILE A 259 -4.09 5.60 -3.75
CA ILE A 259 -5.50 5.67 -4.17
C ILE A 259 -5.64 5.32 -5.65
N MET A 260 -4.76 5.86 -6.51
CA MET A 260 -4.76 5.57 -7.94
C MET A 260 -4.52 4.08 -8.22
N MET A 261 -3.58 3.44 -7.50
CA MET A 261 -3.34 1.99 -7.58
C MET A 261 -4.60 1.18 -7.23
N VAL A 262 -5.29 1.55 -6.15
CA VAL A 262 -6.52 0.87 -5.71
C VAL A 262 -7.65 1.06 -6.72
N ILE A 263 -7.83 2.27 -7.27
CA ILE A 263 -8.86 2.55 -8.29
C ILE A 263 -8.55 1.79 -9.59
N LEU A 264 -7.30 1.81 -10.04
CA LEU A 264 -6.83 1.13 -11.24
C LEU A 264 -7.09 -0.39 -11.16
N GLY A 265 -6.79 -0.97 -10.00
CA GLY A 265 -6.99 -2.39 -9.76
C GLY A 265 -8.45 -2.81 -9.58
N GLY A 266 -9.25 -1.93 -8.97
CA GLY A 266 -10.66 -2.13 -8.60
C GLY A 266 -10.84 -2.23 -7.09
N MET A 267 -11.47 -1.20 -6.50
CA MET A 267 -11.69 -1.04 -5.07
C MET A 267 -12.50 -2.21 -4.46
N GLY A 268 -12.08 -2.63 -3.25
CA GLY A 268 -12.78 -3.65 -2.46
C GLY A 268 -12.35 -5.08 -2.76
N ASN A 269 -11.27 -5.24 -3.52
CA ASN A 269 -10.66 -6.52 -3.77
C ASN A 269 -9.13 -6.42 -3.68
N PHE A 270 -8.54 -7.06 -2.68
CA PHE A 270 -7.10 -6.98 -2.43
C PHE A 270 -6.24 -7.50 -3.59
N ALA A 271 -6.71 -8.50 -4.33
CA ALA A 271 -6.03 -8.94 -5.56
C ALA A 271 -6.06 -7.83 -6.62
N GLY A 272 -7.18 -7.11 -6.72
CA GLY A 272 -7.30 -5.93 -7.57
C GLY A 272 -6.28 -4.87 -7.17
N ALA A 273 -6.22 -4.48 -5.90
CA ALA A 273 -5.28 -3.50 -5.41
C ALA A 273 -3.82 -3.88 -5.72
N ALA A 274 -3.45 -5.17 -5.57
CA ALA A 274 -2.13 -5.65 -5.95
C ALA A 274 -1.88 -5.52 -7.46
N ILE A 275 -2.80 -6.00 -8.32
CA ILE A 275 -2.69 -5.86 -9.78
C ILE A 275 -2.61 -4.39 -10.18
N GLY A 276 -3.40 -3.52 -9.52
CA GLY A 276 -3.38 -2.08 -9.76
C GLY A 276 -2.05 -1.46 -9.42
N ALA A 277 -1.39 -1.87 -8.33
CA ALA A 277 -0.06 -1.40 -7.96
C ALA A 277 0.99 -1.80 -9.00
N PHE A 278 1.01 -3.07 -9.43
CA PHE A 278 1.90 -3.52 -10.50
C PHE A 278 1.67 -2.76 -11.80
N SER A 279 0.41 -2.60 -12.19
CA SER A 279 0.05 -1.88 -13.42
C SER A 279 0.43 -0.40 -13.34
N PHE A 280 0.20 0.25 -12.19
CA PHE A 280 0.51 1.66 -11.97
C PHE A 280 2.02 1.91 -12.06
N GLU A 281 2.82 1.12 -11.33
CA GLU A 281 4.28 1.25 -11.34
C GLU A 281 4.87 0.96 -12.72
N TYR A 282 4.36 -0.05 -13.42
CA TYR A 282 4.78 -0.35 -14.78
C TYR A 282 4.49 0.81 -15.74
N LEU A 283 3.27 1.37 -15.68
CA LEU A 283 2.88 2.52 -16.50
C LEU A 283 3.69 3.78 -16.16
N LEU A 284 4.01 3.97 -14.87
CA LEU A 284 4.84 5.08 -14.42
C LEU A 284 6.23 5.03 -15.06
N HIS A 285 6.86 3.84 -15.10
CA HIS A 285 8.13 3.64 -15.80
C HIS A 285 7.99 3.84 -17.30
N LEU A 286 6.94 3.25 -17.89
CA LEU A 286 6.69 3.39 -19.33
C LEU A 286 6.53 4.87 -19.75
N PHE A 287 5.78 5.66 -18.99
CA PHE A 287 5.55 7.08 -19.31
C PHE A 287 6.78 7.96 -19.05
N LYS A 288 7.64 7.61 -18.09
CA LYS A 288 8.91 8.30 -17.86
C LYS A 288 9.91 8.05 -19.00
N ASP A 289 9.89 6.86 -19.57
CA ASP A 289 10.82 6.43 -20.63
C ASP A 289 10.33 6.78 -22.05
N LEU A 290 9.21 7.51 -22.17
CA LEU A 290 8.71 7.95 -23.48
C LEU A 290 9.73 8.84 -24.18
N PRO A 291 10.02 8.57 -25.48
CA PRO A 291 10.95 9.37 -26.26
C PRO A 291 10.44 10.81 -26.44
N ALA A 292 11.36 11.75 -26.56
CA ALA A 292 11.01 13.13 -26.87
C ALA A 292 10.45 13.23 -28.30
N PHE A 293 9.34 13.95 -28.45
CA PHE A 293 8.78 14.30 -29.77
C PHE A 293 9.20 15.73 -30.14
N GLY A 294 10.22 15.87 -30.98
CA GLY A 294 10.78 17.16 -31.32
C GLY A 294 11.28 17.93 -30.09
N ASN A 295 10.81 19.16 -29.88
CA ASN A 295 11.15 19.97 -28.71
C ASN A 295 10.34 19.61 -27.44
N PHE A 296 9.35 18.72 -27.55
CA PHE A 296 8.51 18.34 -26.42
C PHE A 296 9.04 17.07 -25.75
N GLN A 297 9.53 17.22 -24.51
CA GLN A 297 10.04 16.11 -23.70
C GLN A 297 8.85 15.40 -23.01
N THR A 298 8.27 14.42 -23.70
CA THR A 298 7.08 13.67 -23.26
C THR A 298 7.27 13.00 -21.91
N GLY A 299 8.44 12.45 -21.63
CA GLY A 299 8.77 11.80 -20.34
C GLY A 299 8.76 12.75 -19.14
N LYS A 300 9.07 14.05 -19.32
CA LYS A 300 8.95 15.04 -18.22
C LYS A 300 7.51 15.29 -17.77
N HIS A 301 6.55 15.05 -18.66
CA HIS A 301 5.11 15.25 -18.37
C HIS A 301 4.39 13.92 -18.04
N TRP A 302 5.11 12.94 -17.51
CA TRP A 302 4.55 11.61 -17.19
C TRP A 302 3.29 11.68 -16.30
N GLN A 303 3.21 12.65 -15.39
CA GLN A 303 2.03 12.86 -14.53
C GLN A 303 0.78 13.20 -15.34
N MET A 304 0.92 14.01 -16.39
CA MET A 304 -0.18 14.35 -17.29
C MET A 304 -0.70 13.10 -18.04
N TRP A 305 0.22 12.28 -18.56
CA TRP A 305 -0.13 11.04 -19.25
C TRP A 305 -0.78 10.04 -18.33
N MET A 306 -0.25 9.91 -17.11
CA MET A 306 -0.83 9.06 -16.09
C MET A 306 -2.25 9.53 -15.70
N GLY A 307 -2.44 10.83 -15.49
CA GLY A 307 -3.76 11.39 -15.18
C GLY A 307 -4.78 11.13 -16.29
N LEU A 308 -4.40 11.36 -17.55
CA LEU A 308 -5.26 11.10 -18.72
C LEU A 308 -5.61 9.62 -18.83
N PHE A 309 -4.63 8.73 -18.62
CA PHE A 309 -4.83 7.29 -18.64
C PHE A 309 -5.83 6.84 -17.55
N ILE A 310 -5.69 7.35 -16.33
CA ILE A 310 -6.57 7.00 -15.21
C ILE A 310 -7.99 7.49 -15.49
N VAL A 311 -8.18 8.73 -16.00
CA VAL A 311 -9.49 9.25 -16.37
C VAL A 311 -10.13 8.38 -17.45
N ALA A 312 -9.39 8.04 -18.50
CA ALA A 312 -9.87 7.16 -19.56
C ALA A 312 -10.27 5.78 -18.98
N LEU A 313 -9.46 5.22 -18.09
CA LEU A 313 -9.74 3.91 -17.48
C LEU A 313 -10.97 3.95 -16.59
N VAL A 314 -11.16 4.98 -15.77
CA VAL A 314 -12.34 5.11 -14.90
C VAL A 314 -13.63 5.20 -15.71
N ILE A 315 -13.58 5.88 -16.87
CA ILE A 315 -14.74 5.99 -17.78
C ILE A 315 -15.01 4.64 -18.47
N LEU A 316 -13.97 3.97 -18.97
CA LEU A 316 -14.10 2.73 -19.76
C LEU A 316 -14.25 1.48 -18.87
N ALA A 317 -13.64 1.48 -17.69
CA ALA A 317 -13.59 0.36 -16.77
C ALA A 317 -13.90 0.76 -15.32
N PRO A 318 -15.16 1.12 -14.99
CA PRO A 318 -15.52 1.62 -13.66
C PRO A 318 -15.33 0.61 -12.51
N ARG A 319 -15.05 -0.67 -12.83
CA ARG A 319 -14.69 -1.72 -11.86
C ARG A 319 -13.19 -2.04 -11.83
N GLY A 320 -12.36 -1.23 -12.47
CA GLY A 320 -10.93 -1.43 -12.59
C GLY A 320 -10.53 -2.62 -13.48
N ILE A 321 -9.23 -2.89 -13.55
CA ILE A 321 -8.65 -3.96 -14.40
C ILE A 321 -9.21 -5.34 -14.01
N LEU A 322 -9.28 -5.63 -12.71
CA LEU A 322 -9.80 -6.92 -12.24
C LEU A 322 -11.26 -7.14 -12.66
N GLY A 323 -12.08 -6.09 -12.64
CA GLY A 323 -13.47 -6.15 -13.10
C GLY A 323 -13.60 -6.44 -14.60
N LEU A 324 -12.67 -5.98 -15.43
CA LEU A 324 -12.62 -6.32 -16.86
C LEU A 324 -12.24 -7.80 -17.06
N VAL A 325 -11.18 -8.26 -16.36
CA VAL A 325 -10.70 -9.65 -16.43
C VAL A 325 -11.76 -10.63 -15.96
N SER A 326 -12.43 -10.34 -14.85
CA SER A 326 -13.48 -11.22 -14.32
C SER A 326 -14.69 -11.34 -15.26
N LYS A 327 -15.12 -10.26 -15.88
CA LYS A 327 -16.18 -10.28 -16.89
C LYS A 327 -15.79 -11.09 -18.14
N TRP A 328 -14.56 -10.94 -18.59
CA TRP A 328 -14.06 -11.66 -19.76
C TRP A 328 -13.98 -13.17 -19.53
N LEU A 329 -13.52 -13.57 -18.33
CA LEU A 329 -13.45 -14.99 -17.93
C LEU A 329 -14.84 -15.60 -17.73
N ALA A 330 -15.78 -14.88 -17.07
CA ALA A 330 -17.15 -15.36 -16.89
C ALA A 330 -17.86 -15.62 -18.23
N LYS A 331 -17.67 -14.72 -19.20
CA LYS A 331 -18.24 -14.89 -20.57
C LYS A 331 -17.65 -16.09 -21.32
N LYS A 332 -16.44 -16.52 -20.96
CA LYS A 332 -15.78 -17.70 -21.55
C LYS A 332 -16.28 -19.01 -20.93
N ASP A 333 -16.61 -18.99 -19.63
CA ASP A 333 -17.16 -20.15 -18.93
C ASP A 333 -18.64 -20.44 -19.30
N GLU A 334 -19.42 -19.38 -19.66
CA GLU A 334 -20.80 -19.54 -20.19
C GLU A 334 -20.84 -20.09 -21.63
N LYS A 335 -19.73 -20.04 -22.36
CA LYS A 335 -19.65 -20.56 -23.76
C LYS A 335 -19.13 -22.00 -23.86
N LYS A 336 -18.76 -22.61 -22.72
CA LYS A 336 -18.40 -24.01 -22.60
C LYS A 336 -19.51 -24.83 -21.97
#